data_88e423998842ad1200d0234993e9d0a0
#
_entry.id   88e423998842ad1200d0234993e9d0a0
#
_cell.length_a   1.000
_cell.length_b   1.000
_cell.length_c   1.000
_cell.angle_alpha   90.00
_cell.angle_beta   90.00
_cell.angle_gamma   90.00
#
_symmetry.space_group_name_H-M   'P 1'
#
loop_
_entity.id
_entity.type
_entity.pdbx_description
1 polymer ?
#
loop_
_entity_poly.entity_id
_entity_poly.type
_entity_poly.pdbx_seq_one_letter_code
_entity_poly.pdbx_strand_id
1 'polypeptide(L)'
;MTVIQRWTSEHRALLLLLGVSALMLLLGLGSRELWGPETRWANIALQMLQSGDYLDPYLKGSAYYDKPLPSYWLITATAGVLGDLNHWSLRLPSVIAAWLSVWLVYLIGKQLFSQTTGLIAGWMLISTFYFVFWGRVATADILTVCGLLAAVWWYWRGPDDTRFSRYCVFFLLLAVSSLLKGLIGFVLPGLILLPHVLSEQRWKRHVNVRLCAALAIALAVYLIPFALSHLYGAASYGQSGLGLVLRENVVRFFQPFDNLGPIYTYLLYLPAYTLPWAPVWIIALWVALRNWRHIEPNARWLVWGLALLFVFFTASGSRRSYYVLPLVPFAQLLGAWWVALRLQQRKKVVGRGWKVAFGLSCGLLLLVLGVFYPWSNGGGGVMQFGQDVKARASAQAPWDDWRMVMIEVDNKLPLYVQNDNQPFYFVSEDQDYPRQGDSAALMAWLDKTSGHHFDPKRTLIFAQHRSGDPLPLG
;
A
#
# COMPACT_ATOMS: atom_id res chain seq x y z
N MET A 1 8.39 42.09 2.94
CA MET A 1 8.77 40.95 2.08
C MET A 1 8.07 41.16 0.74
N THR A 2 8.82 41.27 -0.37
CA THR A 2 8.22 41.42 -1.69
C THR A 2 7.51 40.14 -2.12
N VAL A 3 6.56 40.22 -3.07
CA VAL A 3 5.82 39.04 -3.61
C VAL A 3 6.82 37.97 -4.09
N ILE A 4 7.91 38.36 -4.74
CA ILE A 4 8.96 37.46 -5.24
C ILE A 4 9.67 36.73 -4.08
N GLN A 5 10.03 37.45 -3.02
CA GLN A 5 10.66 36.84 -1.83
C GLN A 5 9.75 35.85 -1.12
N ARG A 6 8.47 36.13 -1.09
CA ARG A 6 7.47 35.23 -0.52
C ARG A 6 7.31 33.98 -1.38
N TRP A 7 7.21 34.16 -2.69
CA TRP A 7 7.10 33.04 -3.65
C TRP A 7 8.32 32.11 -3.61
N THR A 8 9.55 32.67 -3.60
CA THR A 8 10.79 31.87 -3.50
C THR A 8 10.91 31.14 -2.15
N SER A 9 10.49 31.74 -1.05
CA SER A 9 10.51 31.08 0.28
C SER A 9 9.52 29.94 0.38
N GLU A 10 8.34 30.07 -0.25
CA GLU A 10 7.30 29.06 -0.30
C GLU A 10 7.75 27.82 -1.08
N HIS A 11 8.33 28.02 -2.26
CA HIS A 11 8.85 26.92 -3.09
C HIS A 11 10.00 26.18 -2.39
N ARG A 12 10.90 26.92 -1.73
CA ARG A 12 12.01 26.32 -0.96
C ARG A 12 11.49 25.42 0.17
N ALA A 13 10.46 25.87 0.91
CA ALA A 13 9.88 25.08 2.00
C ALA A 13 9.21 23.81 1.49
N LEU A 14 8.50 23.87 0.36
CA LEU A 14 7.90 22.70 -0.29
C LEU A 14 8.98 21.76 -0.83
N LEU A 15 9.98 22.26 -1.52
CA LEU A 15 11.07 21.44 -2.04
C LEU A 15 11.83 20.74 -0.93
N LEU A 16 12.06 21.41 0.20
CA LEU A 16 12.66 20.79 1.39
C LEU A 16 11.79 19.66 1.95
N LEU A 17 10.47 19.88 2.08
CA LEU A 17 9.53 18.84 2.52
C LEU A 17 9.58 17.63 1.59
N LEU A 18 9.48 17.85 0.28
CA LEU A 18 9.47 16.76 -0.70
C LEU A 18 10.81 16.05 -0.81
N GLY A 19 11.94 16.79 -0.71
CA GLY A 19 13.28 16.21 -0.70
C GLY A 19 13.54 15.35 0.52
N VAL A 20 13.18 15.83 1.73
CA VAL A 20 13.28 15.03 2.96
C VAL A 20 12.34 13.82 2.89
N SER A 21 11.13 13.97 2.34
CA SER A 21 10.21 12.87 2.17
C SER A 21 10.76 11.78 1.24
N ALA A 22 11.37 12.16 0.14
CA ALA A 22 12.04 11.23 -0.77
C ALA A 22 13.18 10.49 -0.08
N LEU A 23 14.04 11.22 0.66
CA LEU A 23 15.14 10.63 1.43
C LEU A 23 14.61 9.59 2.44
N MET A 24 13.60 9.92 3.23
CA MET A 24 13.03 9.02 4.24
C MET A 24 12.38 7.78 3.64
N LEU A 25 11.77 7.91 2.47
CA LEU A 25 11.11 6.79 1.80
C LEU A 25 12.09 5.88 1.05
N LEU A 26 13.21 6.41 0.56
CA LEU A 26 14.18 5.67 -0.24
C LEU A 26 15.35 5.11 0.59
N LEU A 27 15.73 5.77 1.71
CA LEU A 27 16.89 5.38 2.50
C LEU A 27 16.75 3.93 3.03
N GLY A 28 17.72 3.06 2.69
CA GLY A 28 17.71 1.66 3.11
C GLY A 28 16.48 0.87 2.61
N LEU A 29 15.91 1.20 1.45
CA LEU A 29 14.70 0.53 0.93
C LEU A 29 14.94 -0.96 0.68
N GLY A 30 16.15 -1.33 0.23
CA GLY A 30 16.56 -2.71 -0.04
C GLY A 30 17.06 -3.50 1.17
N SER A 31 17.30 -2.84 2.33
CA SER A 31 17.98 -3.47 3.46
C SER A 31 17.10 -4.35 4.34
N ARG A 32 15.78 -4.18 4.29
CA ARG A 32 14.83 -4.95 5.10
C ARG A 32 14.31 -6.15 4.30
N GLU A 33 14.33 -7.33 4.90
CA GLU A 33 13.64 -8.51 4.34
C GLU A 33 12.17 -8.23 4.05
N LEU A 34 11.54 -9.07 3.22
CA LEU A 34 10.11 -9.04 3.00
C LEU A 34 9.35 -9.18 4.32
N TRP A 35 8.37 -8.34 4.53
CA TRP A 35 7.55 -8.35 5.72
C TRP A 35 6.12 -8.78 5.42
N GLY A 36 5.64 -9.79 6.13
CA GLY A 36 4.25 -10.23 6.15
C GLY A 36 3.55 -10.19 4.78
N PRO A 37 2.68 -9.19 4.52
CA PRO A 37 1.92 -9.14 3.27
C PRO A 37 2.76 -9.01 2.00
N GLU A 38 3.98 -8.43 2.05
CA GLU A 38 4.82 -8.21 0.85
C GLU A 38 5.12 -9.49 0.09
N THR A 39 5.27 -10.60 0.81
CA THR A 39 5.60 -11.92 0.22
C THR A 39 4.61 -12.35 -0.85
N ARG A 40 3.34 -12.10 -0.62
CA ARG A 40 2.28 -12.43 -1.57
C ARG A 40 2.38 -11.61 -2.85
N TRP A 41 2.59 -10.28 -2.73
CA TRP A 41 2.79 -9.42 -3.90
C TRP A 41 4.05 -9.79 -4.68
N ALA A 42 5.14 -10.10 -3.97
CA ALA A 42 6.39 -10.52 -4.58
C ALA A 42 6.23 -11.83 -5.37
N ASN A 43 5.61 -12.85 -4.77
CA ASN A 43 5.46 -14.17 -5.40
C ASN A 43 4.52 -14.13 -6.61
N ILE A 44 3.43 -13.36 -6.56
CA ILE A 44 2.53 -13.21 -7.71
C ILE A 44 3.23 -12.44 -8.84
N ALA A 45 3.93 -11.34 -8.53
CA ALA A 45 4.68 -10.60 -9.54
C ALA A 45 5.81 -11.44 -10.15
N LEU A 46 6.51 -12.25 -9.35
CA LEU A 46 7.54 -13.17 -9.80
C LEU A 46 6.94 -14.22 -10.75
N GLN A 47 5.83 -14.83 -10.37
CA GLN A 47 5.14 -15.80 -11.22
C GLN A 47 4.72 -15.19 -12.56
N MET A 48 4.14 -13.95 -12.55
CA MET A 48 3.77 -13.24 -13.77
C MET A 48 4.96 -12.99 -14.69
N LEU A 49 6.13 -12.60 -14.14
CA LEU A 49 7.36 -12.38 -14.90
C LEU A 49 7.91 -13.67 -15.47
N GLN A 50 7.87 -14.78 -14.71
CA GLN A 50 8.39 -16.07 -15.15
C GLN A 50 7.50 -16.77 -16.18
N SER A 51 6.17 -16.68 -16.02
CA SER A 51 5.23 -17.32 -16.94
C SER A 51 4.90 -16.48 -18.17
N GLY A 52 5.12 -15.16 -18.11
CA GLY A 52 4.60 -14.21 -19.13
C GLY A 52 3.09 -14.01 -19.08
N ASP A 53 2.40 -14.63 -18.13
CA ASP A 53 0.96 -14.49 -17.93
C ASP A 53 0.67 -13.39 -16.90
N TYR A 54 0.16 -12.26 -17.38
CA TYR A 54 -0.20 -11.10 -16.56
C TYR A 54 -1.69 -11.01 -16.25
N LEU A 55 -2.49 -11.95 -16.74
CA LEU A 55 -3.95 -11.93 -16.60
C LEU A 55 -4.44 -12.88 -15.50
N ASP A 56 -3.71 -13.96 -15.23
CA ASP A 56 -4.04 -14.94 -14.21
C ASP A 56 -3.01 -14.94 -13.07
N PRO A 57 -3.38 -14.41 -11.90
CA PRO A 57 -2.48 -14.41 -10.75
C PRO A 57 -2.44 -15.79 -10.09
N TYR A 58 -1.27 -16.34 -9.91
CA TYR A 58 -1.04 -17.58 -9.17
C TYR A 58 -0.18 -17.33 -7.93
N LEU A 59 -0.50 -18.03 -6.88
CA LEU A 59 0.29 -18.07 -5.66
C LEU A 59 0.54 -19.54 -5.28
N LYS A 60 1.80 -19.97 -5.27
CA LYS A 60 2.19 -21.35 -4.98
C LYS A 60 1.48 -22.39 -5.87
N GLY A 61 1.36 -22.11 -7.14
CA GLY A 61 0.71 -23.00 -8.11
C GLY A 61 -0.82 -22.98 -8.09
N SER A 62 -1.46 -22.24 -7.19
CA SER A 62 -2.91 -22.12 -7.13
C SER A 62 -3.36 -20.72 -7.57
N ALA A 63 -4.48 -20.65 -8.29
CA ALA A 63 -5.06 -19.37 -8.72
C ALA A 63 -5.45 -18.50 -7.51
N TYR A 64 -5.10 -17.20 -7.57
CA TYR A 64 -5.25 -16.29 -6.46
C TYR A 64 -5.84 -14.94 -6.87
N TYR A 65 -7.12 -14.74 -6.63
CA TYR A 65 -7.88 -13.58 -7.12
C TYR A 65 -8.31 -12.56 -6.04
N ASP A 66 -7.71 -12.59 -4.84
CA ASP A 66 -8.09 -11.70 -3.73
C ASP A 66 -7.97 -10.21 -4.04
N LYS A 67 -7.09 -9.85 -4.95
CA LYS A 67 -6.82 -8.45 -5.29
C LYS A 67 -6.84 -8.23 -6.80
N PRO A 68 -7.25 -7.04 -7.24
CA PRO A 68 -7.23 -6.68 -8.66
C PRO A 68 -5.82 -6.69 -9.26
N LEU A 69 -5.71 -7.10 -10.53
CA LEU A 69 -4.46 -7.25 -11.28
C LEU A 69 -3.55 -6.01 -11.31
N PRO A 70 -4.06 -4.76 -11.49
CA PRO A 70 -3.20 -3.60 -11.67
C PRO A 70 -2.23 -3.34 -10.51
N SER A 71 -2.52 -3.81 -9.29
CA SER A 71 -1.56 -3.71 -8.19
C SER A 71 -0.30 -4.54 -8.41
N TYR A 72 -0.40 -5.70 -9.06
CA TYR A 72 0.73 -6.55 -9.46
C TYR A 72 1.43 -6.00 -10.69
N TRP A 73 0.66 -5.48 -11.67
CA TRP A 73 1.23 -4.88 -12.88
C TRP A 73 2.14 -3.68 -12.59
N LEU A 74 1.85 -2.89 -11.56
CA LEU A 74 2.76 -1.82 -11.13
C LEU A 74 4.13 -2.36 -10.68
N ILE A 75 4.15 -3.51 -10.01
CA ILE A 75 5.38 -4.14 -9.55
C ILE A 75 6.14 -4.74 -10.73
N THR A 76 5.46 -5.48 -11.62
CA THR A 76 6.10 -6.07 -12.80
C THR A 76 6.61 -5.00 -13.76
N ALA A 77 5.89 -3.87 -13.92
CA ALA A 77 6.35 -2.74 -14.71
C ALA A 77 7.61 -2.10 -14.12
N THR A 78 7.68 -1.91 -12.78
CA THR A 78 8.88 -1.39 -12.14
C THR A 78 10.05 -2.37 -12.20
N ALA A 79 9.80 -3.67 -12.13
CA ALA A 79 10.81 -4.71 -12.35
C ALA A 79 11.35 -4.67 -13.78
N GLY A 80 10.47 -4.53 -14.79
CA GLY A 80 10.88 -4.36 -16.19
C GLY A 80 11.72 -3.11 -16.45
N VAL A 81 11.42 -2.00 -15.78
CA VAL A 81 12.22 -0.76 -15.89
C VAL A 81 13.57 -0.86 -15.20
N LEU A 82 13.64 -1.52 -14.04
CA LEU A 82 14.87 -1.67 -13.25
C LEU A 82 15.70 -2.90 -13.65
N GLY A 83 15.16 -3.76 -14.53
CA GLY A 83 15.82 -4.95 -15.06
C GLY A 83 15.70 -6.20 -14.20
N ASP A 84 15.15 -6.10 -12.97
CA ASP A 84 15.05 -7.22 -12.04
C ASP A 84 13.93 -7.02 -11.01
N LEU A 85 13.33 -8.13 -10.54
CA LEU A 85 12.42 -8.13 -9.41
C LEU A 85 13.21 -8.26 -8.11
N ASN A 86 13.42 -7.14 -7.44
CA ASN A 86 14.13 -7.04 -6.17
C ASN A 86 13.35 -6.15 -5.19
N HIS A 87 13.90 -5.90 -4.00
CA HIS A 87 13.26 -5.05 -2.99
C HIS A 87 12.94 -3.64 -3.50
N TRP A 88 13.76 -3.08 -4.41
CA TRP A 88 13.53 -1.76 -4.96
C TRP A 88 12.35 -1.76 -5.93
N SER A 89 12.38 -2.62 -6.94
CA SER A 89 11.31 -2.71 -7.93
C SER A 89 9.97 -3.09 -7.29
N LEU A 90 10.01 -3.97 -6.27
CA LEU A 90 8.83 -4.37 -5.51
C LEU A 90 8.19 -3.21 -4.74
N ARG A 91 9.01 -2.37 -4.07
CA ARG A 91 8.53 -1.32 -3.15
C ARG A 91 8.35 0.05 -3.80
N LEU A 92 8.97 0.28 -4.95
CA LEU A 92 8.97 1.60 -5.61
C LEU A 92 7.56 2.15 -5.90
N PRO A 93 6.56 1.37 -6.34
CA PRO A 93 5.20 1.87 -6.51
C PRO A 93 4.61 2.46 -5.21
N SER A 94 4.83 1.78 -4.08
CA SER A 94 4.39 2.24 -2.76
C SER A 94 5.11 3.51 -2.33
N VAL A 95 6.42 3.59 -2.55
CA VAL A 95 7.25 4.77 -2.26
C VAL A 95 6.76 5.99 -3.03
N ILE A 96 6.51 5.84 -4.33
CA ILE A 96 5.99 6.93 -5.17
C ILE A 96 4.61 7.38 -4.67
N ALA A 97 3.71 6.45 -4.36
CA ALA A 97 2.39 6.77 -3.83
C ALA A 97 2.45 7.48 -2.46
N ALA A 98 3.35 7.06 -1.58
CA ALA A 98 3.57 7.73 -0.29
C ALA A 98 4.11 9.15 -0.48
N TRP A 99 5.09 9.33 -1.36
CA TRP A 99 5.65 10.64 -1.68
C TRP A 99 4.60 11.58 -2.28
N LEU A 100 3.82 11.11 -3.23
CA LEU A 100 2.68 11.85 -3.79
C LEU A 100 1.62 12.17 -2.73
N SER A 101 1.40 11.26 -1.76
CA SER A 101 0.46 11.50 -0.65
C SER A 101 0.89 12.67 0.23
N VAL A 102 2.19 12.83 0.51
CA VAL A 102 2.71 13.99 1.23
C VAL A 102 2.45 15.28 0.45
N TRP A 103 2.70 15.26 -0.85
CA TRP A 103 2.42 16.41 -1.72
C TRP A 103 0.92 16.75 -1.77
N LEU A 104 0.07 15.74 -1.93
CA LEU A 104 -1.39 15.92 -1.96
C LEU A 104 -1.94 16.47 -0.65
N VAL A 105 -1.47 15.99 0.50
CA VAL A 105 -1.85 16.54 1.82
C VAL A 105 -1.43 18.02 1.93
N TYR A 106 -0.22 18.36 1.47
CA TYR A 106 0.18 19.77 1.38
C TYR A 106 -0.79 20.59 0.52
N LEU A 107 -1.16 20.08 -0.66
CA LEU A 107 -2.06 20.78 -1.58
C LEU A 107 -3.47 20.95 -0.99
N ILE A 108 -4.01 19.91 -0.35
CA ILE A 108 -5.32 19.95 0.34
C ILE A 108 -5.27 20.97 1.48
N GLY A 109 -4.25 20.91 2.33
CA GLY A 109 -4.10 21.84 3.45
C GLY A 109 -3.92 23.29 3.00
N LYS A 110 -3.15 23.52 1.93
CA LYS A 110 -2.99 24.85 1.31
C LYS A 110 -4.31 25.39 0.76
N GLN A 111 -5.07 24.54 0.09
CA GLN A 111 -6.31 24.94 -0.57
C GLN A 111 -7.44 25.20 0.40
N LEU A 112 -7.60 24.35 1.42
CA LEU A 112 -8.71 24.45 2.36
C LEU A 112 -8.49 25.47 3.47
N PHE A 113 -7.24 25.69 3.88
CA PHE A 113 -6.90 26.51 5.03
C PHE A 113 -5.82 27.54 4.69
N SER A 114 -4.57 27.09 4.66
CA SER A 114 -3.42 27.95 4.35
C SER A 114 -2.22 27.12 3.93
N GLN A 115 -1.25 27.78 3.28
CA GLN A 115 0.02 27.17 2.97
C GLN A 115 0.75 26.64 4.22
N THR A 116 0.71 27.39 5.33
CA THR A 116 1.28 26.97 6.60
C THR A 116 0.64 25.67 7.08
N THR A 117 -0.69 25.54 6.98
CA THR A 117 -1.40 24.31 7.30
C THR A 117 -0.93 23.16 6.43
N GLY A 118 -0.82 23.38 5.10
CA GLY A 118 -0.33 22.36 4.18
C GLY A 118 1.08 21.87 4.50
N LEU A 119 2.01 22.80 4.76
CA LEU A 119 3.39 22.45 5.14
C LEU A 119 3.44 21.67 6.46
N ILE A 120 2.73 22.13 7.49
CA ILE A 120 2.68 21.44 8.79
C ILE A 120 2.11 20.04 8.62
N ALA A 121 1.00 19.88 7.87
CA ALA A 121 0.38 18.58 7.62
C ALA A 121 1.32 17.62 6.89
N GLY A 122 2.04 18.11 5.87
CA GLY A 122 3.05 17.31 5.16
C GLY A 122 4.20 16.87 6.06
N TRP A 123 4.73 17.77 6.89
CA TRP A 123 5.77 17.43 7.88
C TRP A 123 5.28 16.47 8.94
N MET A 124 4.06 16.64 9.48
CA MET A 124 3.47 15.69 10.42
C MET A 124 3.31 14.32 9.76
N LEU A 125 2.83 14.26 8.53
CA LEU A 125 2.62 12.99 7.82
C LEU A 125 3.93 12.23 7.59
N ILE A 126 4.97 12.88 7.03
CA ILE A 126 6.23 12.20 6.73
C ILE A 126 7.05 11.87 7.99
N SER A 127 6.83 12.57 9.09
CA SER A 127 7.46 12.26 10.39
C SER A 127 6.63 11.31 11.26
N THR A 128 5.56 10.73 10.72
CA THR A 128 4.78 9.66 11.34
C THR A 128 5.37 8.30 10.96
N PHE A 129 5.89 7.56 11.95
CA PHE A 129 6.55 6.26 11.70
C PHE A 129 5.67 5.31 10.89
N TYR A 130 4.42 5.16 11.27
CA TYR A 130 3.50 4.22 10.64
C TYR A 130 3.24 4.55 9.16
N PHE A 131 3.12 5.83 8.81
CA PHE A 131 2.98 6.25 7.42
C PHE A 131 4.23 5.93 6.59
N VAL A 132 5.42 6.24 7.12
CA VAL A 132 6.69 5.93 6.46
C VAL A 132 6.89 4.43 6.32
N PHE A 133 6.57 3.66 7.36
CA PHE A 133 6.64 2.20 7.31
C PHE A 133 5.78 1.64 6.16
N TRP A 134 4.48 1.98 6.11
CA TRP A 134 3.58 1.51 5.06
C TRP A 134 3.89 2.08 3.68
N GLY A 135 4.45 3.27 3.59
CA GLY A 135 4.97 3.84 2.35
C GLY A 135 6.12 3.04 1.73
N ARG A 136 6.73 2.15 2.51
CA ARG A 136 7.87 1.29 2.13
C ARG A 136 7.52 -0.20 2.14
N VAL A 137 6.25 -0.53 2.23
CA VAL A 137 5.71 -1.90 2.16
C VAL A 137 5.01 -2.08 0.82
N ALA A 138 5.39 -3.13 0.09
CA ALA A 138 4.81 -3.44 -1.21
C ALA A 138 3.41 -4.05 -1.05
N THR A 139 2.41 -3.18 -0.89
CA THR A 139 1.00 -3.54 -0.83
C THR A 139 0.13 -2.45 -1.46
N ALA A 140 -1.13 -2.77 -1.72
CA ALA A 140 -2.07 -1.81 -2.27
C ALA A 140 -2.56 -0.73 -1.26
N ASP A 141 -2.16 -0.81 0.01
CA ASP A 141 -2.69 0.07 1.08
C ASP A 141 -2.34 1.52 0.85
N ILE A 142 -1.06 1.84 0.67
CA ILE A 142 -0.62 3.21 0.46
C ILE A 142 -1.02 3.76 -0.92
N LEU A 143 -1.13 2.90 -1.93
CA LEU A 143 -1.64 3.26 -3.25
C LEU A 143 -3.09 3.76 -3.15
N THR A 144 -3.92 3.08 -2.34
CA THR A 144 -5.31 3.49 -2.07
C THR A 144 -5.38 4.82 -1.33
N VAL A 145 -4.47 5.07 -0.36
CA VAL A 145 -4.37 6.37 0.32
C VAL A 145 -4.04 7.48 -0.67
N CYS A 146 -3.10 7.25 -1.57
CA CYS A 146 -2.75 8.21 -2.62
C CYS A 146 -3.95 8.51 -3.53
N GLY A 147 -4.68 7.48 -3.98
CA GLY A 147 -5.88 7.62 -4.80
C GLY A 147 -6.99 8.40 -4.08
N LEU A 148 -7.24 8.10 -2.80
CA LEU A 148 -8.18 8.84 -1.96
C LEU A 148 -7.81 10.33 -1.88
N LEU A 149 -6.56 10.65 -1.58
CA LEU A 149 -6.08 12.03 -1.49
C LEU A 149 -6.15 12.76 -2.83
N ALA A 150 -5.81 12.08 -3.92
CA ALA A 150 -5.92 12.64 -5.27
C ALA A 150 -7.36 13.00 -5.63
N ALA A 151 -8.32 12.11 -5.33
CA ALA A 151 -9.73 12.36 -5.55
C ALA A 151 -10.27 13.53 -4.70
N VAL A 152 -9.91 13.58 -3.42
CA VAL A 152 -10.28 14.68 -2.50
C VAL A 152 -9.68 16.00 -2.97
N TRP A 153 -8.38 16.03 -3.32
CA TRP A 153 -7.74 17.23 -3.85
C TRP A 153 -8.40 17.71 -5.16
N TRP A 154 -8.69 16.78 -6.07
CA TRP A 154 -9.35 17.11 -7.34
C TRP A 154 -10.75 17.70 -7.12
N TYR A 155 -11.55 17.10 -6.23
CA TYR A 155 -12.88 17.59 -5.88
C TYR A 155 -12.80 19.04 -5.38
N TRP A 156 -11.92 19.33 -4.42
CA TRP A 156 -11.80 20.66 -3.81
C TRP A 156 -11.27 21.73 -4.77
N ARG A 157 -10.68 21.40 -5.89
CA ARG A 157 -10.29 22.37 -6.91
C ARG A 157 -11.49 23.07 -7.60
N GLY A 158 -12.68 22.55 -7.47
CA GLY A 158 -13.92 23.11 -8.01
C GLY A 158 -15.11 22.28 -7.56
N PRO A 159 -15.52 22.45 -6.28
CA PRO A 159 -16.57 21.60 -5.70
C PRO A 159 -17.95 21.84 -6.32
N ASP A 160 -18.16 22.97 -6.98
CA ASP A 160 -19.40 23.32 -7.68
C ASP A 160 -19.29 23.19 -9.22
N ASP A 161 -18.17 22.72 -9.74
CA ASP A 161 -17.92 22.58 -11.16
C ASP A 161 -18.58 21.31 -11.71
N THR A 162 -19.60 21.49 -12.56
CA THR A 162 -20.40 20.41 -13.16
C THR A 162 -19.98 20.05 -14.59
N ARG A 163 -18.79 20.47 -15.04
CA ARG A 163 -18.29 20.12 -16.38
C ARG A 163 -18.03 18.62 -16.47
N PHE A 164 -18.32 18.04 -17.64
CA PHE A 164 -18.12 16.62 -17.88
C PHE A 164 -16.68 16.14 -17.59
N SER A 165 -15.68 16.91 -18.05
CA SER A 165 -14.27 16.59 -17.82
C SER A 165 -13.91 16.54 -16.33
N ARG A 166 -14.56 17.35 -15.49
CA ARG A 166 -14.35 17.33 -14.04
C ARG A 166 -14.82 16.02 -13.42
N TYR A 167 -16.00 15.56 -13.81
CA TYR A 167 -16.53 14.28 -13.39
C TYR A 167 -15.71 13.11 -13.93
N CYS A 168 -15.31 13.16 -15.22
CA CYS A 168 -14.47 12.10 -15.80
C CYS A 168 -13.18 11.91 -15.00
N VAL A 169 -12.42 12.98 -14.73
CA VAL A 169 -11.17 12.85 -13.97
C VAL A 169 -11.44 12.36 -12.55
N PHE A 170 -12.49 12.87 -11.88
CA PHE A 170 -12.86 12.44 -10.53
C PHE A 170 -13.15 10.93 -10.49
N PHE A 171 -14.08 10.46 -11.32
CA PHE A 171 -14.49 9.07 -11.32
C PHE A 171 -13.41 8.12 -11.87
N LEU A 172 -12.56 8.57 -12.80
CA LEU A 172 -11.39 7.80 -13.23
C LEU A 172 -10.36 7.63 -12.10
N LEU A 173 -10.12 8.66 -11.27
CA LEU A 173 -9.30 8.52 -10.08
C LEU A 173 -9.87 7.47 -9.12
N LEU A 174 -11.19 7.44 -8.93
CA LEU A 174 -11.87 6.43 -8.12
C LEU A 174 -11.72 5.02 -8.73
N ALA A 175 -11.92 4.90 -10.04
CA ALA A 175 -11.80 3.62 -10.76
C ALA A 175 -10.37 3.07 -10.65
N VAL A 176 -9.35 3.89 -10.92
CA VAL A 176 -7.93 3.51 -10.78
C VAL A 176 -7.62 3.11 -9.33
N SER A 177 -8.06 3.90 -8.35
CA SER A 177 -7.88 3.56 -6.93
C SER A 177 -8.54 2.22 -6.56
N SER A 178 -9.71 1.93 -7.14
CA SER A 178 -10.42 0.66 -6.92
C SER A 178 -9.74 -0.52 -7.61
N LEU A 179 -9.13 -0.29 -8.76
CA LEU A 179 -8.31 -1.31 -9.45
C LEU A 179 -7.04 -1.68 -8.68
N LEU A 180 -6.61 -0.87 -7.71
CA LEU A 180 -5.43 -1.18 -6.90
C LEU A 180 -5.76 -2.08 -5.70
N LYS A 181 -6.94 -1.91 -5.07
CA LYS A 181 -7.26 -2.65 -3.82
C LYS A 181 -8.68 -3.22 -3.77
N GLY A 182 -9.56 -2.77 -4.64
CA GLY A 182 -10.97 -3.15 -4.65
C GLY A 182 -11.90 -1.96 -4.43
N LEU A 183 -13.20 -2.21 -4.25
CA LEU A 183 -14.26 -1.19 -4.22
C LEU A 183 -14.08 -0.09 -3.16
N ILE A 184 -13.20 -0.30 -2.19
CA ILE A 184 -12.83 0.70 -1.18
C ILE A 184 -12.29 2.00 -1.82
N GLY A 185 -11.72 1.93 -3.03
CA GLY A 185 -11.27 3.08 -3.81
C GLY A 185 -12.41 4.02 -4.23
N PHE A 186 -13.64 3.51 -4.41
CA PHE A 186 -14.85 4.31 -4.61
C PHE A 186 -15.43 4.79 -3.27
N VAL A 187 -15.47 3.91 -2.27
CA VAL A 187 -16.18 4.16 -1.01
C VAL A 187 -15.51 5.25 -0.18
N LEU A 188 -14.20 5.22 0.02
CA LEU A 188 -13.52 6.17 0.92
C LEU A 188 -13.62 7.63 0.45
N PRO A 189 -13.39 7.97 -0.84
CA PRO A 189 -13.60 9.34 -1.31
C PRO A 189 -15.06 9.77 -1.19
N GLY A 190 -16.00 8.88 -1.47
CA GLY A 190 -17.43 9.13 -1.28
C GLY A 190 -17.76 9.50 0.17
N LEU A 191 -17.31 8.72 1.13
CA LEU A 191 -17.57 8.93 2.55
C LEU A 191 -16.99 10.26 3.07
N ILE A 192 -15.73 10.55 2.74
CA ILE A 192 -15.10 11.77 3.28
C ILE A 192 -15.67 13.04 2.64
N LEU A 193 -16.13 12.98 1.39
CA LEU A 193 -16.72 14.11 0.69
C LEU A 193 -18.22 14.28 0.98
N LEU A 194 -18.90 13.22 1.44
CA LEU A 194 -20.34 13.19 1.70
C LEU A 194 -20.85 14.39 2.55
N PRO A 195 -20.20 14.75 3.69
CA PRO A 195 -20.67 15.87 4.50
C PRO A 195 -20.70 17.19 3.74
N HIS A 196 -19.75 17.43 2.84
CA HIS A 196 -19.71 18.64 2.04
C HIS A 196 -20.75 18.60 0.90
N VAL A 197 -20.90 17.46 0.24
CA VAL A 197 -21.88 17.27 -0.84
C VAL A 197 -23.31 17.42 -0.31
N LEU A 198 -23.59 16.95 0.90
CA LEU A 198 -24.90 17.10 1.54
C LEU A 198 -25.12 18.50 2.09
N SER A 199 -24.06 19.25 2.45
CA SER A 199 -24.18 20.61 2.94
C SER A 199 -24.78 21.51 1.86
N GLU A 200 -25.69 22.43 2.28
CA GLU A 200 -26.34 23.38 1.36
C GLU A 200 -27.03 22.73 0.13
N GLN A 201 -27.34 21.42 0.23
CA GLN A 201 -27.97 20.64 -0.84
C GLN A 201 -27.17 20.64 -2.16
N ARG A 202 -25.84 20.72 -2.08
CA ARG A 202 -24.93 20.73 -3.26
C ARG A 202 -25.13 19.53 -4.18
N TRP A 203 -25.51 18.37 -3.62
CA TRP A 203 -25.81 17.16 -4.40
C TRP A 203 -26.81 17.40 -5.53
N LYS A 204 -27.79 18.33 -5.37
CA LYS A 204 -28.79 18.66 -6.40
C LYS A 204 -28.16 19.22 -7.68
N ARG A 205 -27.02 19.90 -7.59
CA ARG A 205 -26.27 20.43 -8.73
C ARG A 205 -25.53 19.32 -9.48
N HIS A 206 -25.12 18.28 -8.76
CA HIS A 206 -24.32 17.19 -9.32
C HIS A 206 -25.16 16.06 -9.90
N VAL A 207 -26.45 15.93 -9.56
CA VAL A 207 -27.34 14.94 -10.19
C VAL A 207 -27.73 15.40 -11.60
N ASN A 208 -26.93 14.99 -12.58
CA ASN A 208 -27.12 15.34 -13.98
C ASN A 208 -26.55 14.26 -14.91
N VAL A 209 -26.95 14.29 -16.19
CA VAL A 209 -26.53 13.29 -17.20
C VAL A 209 -25.00 13.21 -17.35
N ARG A 210 -24.27 14.32 -17.19
CA ARG A 210 -22.80 14.35 -17.31
C ARG A 210 -22.13 13.52 -16.20
N LEU A 211 -22.65 13.59 -14.98
CA LEU A 211 -22.19 12.75 -13.88
C LEU A 211 -22.44 11.26 -14.18
N CYS A 212 -23.66 10.92 -14.64
CA CYS A 212 -24.00 9.53 -14.98
C CYS A 212 -23.10 8.98 -16.10
N ALA A 213 -22.86 9.78 -17.14
CA ALA A 213 -21.98 9.39 -18.24
C ALA A 213 -20.52 9.19 -17.78
N ALA A 214 -20.00 10.10 -16.96
CA ALA A 214 -18.64 9.98 -16.42
C ALA A 214 -18.49 8.77 -15.49
N LEU A 215 -19.49 8.49 -14.67
CA LEU A 215 -19.53 7.29 -13.83
C LEU A 215 -19.56 6.00 -14.67
N ALA A 216 -20.38 5.98 -15.75
CA ALA A 216 -20.42 4.83 -16.65
C ALA A 216 -19.07 4.57 -17.33
N ILE A 217 -18.37 5.61 -17.77
CA ILE A 217 -17.00 5.49 -18.32
C ILE A 217 -16.04 4.93 -17.26
N ALA A 218 -16.08 5.44 -16.05
CA ALA A 218 -15.21 4.95 -14.97
C ALA A 218 -15.48 3.49 -14.59
N LEU A 219 -16.75 3.08 -14.56
CA LEU A 219 -17.13 1.69 -14.36
C LEU A 219 -16.66 0.80 -15.52
N ALA A 220 -16.77 1.28 -16.76
CA ALA A 220 -16.22 0.57 -17.92
C ALA A 220 -14.70 0.37 -17.77
N VAL A 221 -13.95 1.43 -17.43
CA VAL A 221 -12.49 1.34 -17.14
C VAL A 221 -12.20 0.37 -16.02
N TYR A 222 -12.98 0.39 -14.93
CA TYR A 222 -12.84 -0.55 -13.81
C TYR A 222 -13.01 -2.01 -14.25
N LEU A 223 -13.91 -2.28 -15.21
CA LEU A 223 -14.18 -3.62 -15.70
C LEU A 223 -13.14 -4.16 -16.71
N ILE A 224 -12.29 -3.30 -17.29
CA ILE A 224 -11.31 -3.71 -18.33
C ILE A 224 -10.44 -4.90 -17.89
N PRO A 225 -9.73 -4.91 -16.74
CA PRO A 225 -8.87 -6.03 -16.36
C PRO A 225 -9.64 -7.35 -16.21
N PHE A 226 -10.86 -7.27 -15.70
CA PHE A 226 -11.74 -8.45 -15.56
C PHE A 226 -12.20 -8.99 -16.90
N ALA A 227 -12.55 -8.09 -17.84
CA ALA A 227 -12.92 -8.48 -19.19
C ALA A 227 -11.73 -9.09 -19.95
N LEU A 228 -10.54 -8.50 -19.84
CA LEU A 228 -9.32 -9.03 -20.45
C LEU A 228 -8.98 -10.42 -19.93
N SER A 229 -9.02 -10.60 -18.60
CA SER A 229 -8.79 -11.90 -17.99
C SER A 229 -9.84 -12.94 -18.39
N HIS A 230 -11.11 -12.55 -18.50
CA HIS A 230 -12.17 -13.44 -18.96
C HIS A 230 -12.00 -13.87 -20.44
N LEU A 231 -11.53 -12.96 -21.32
CA LEU A 231 -11.42 -13.23 -22.76
C LEU A 231 -10.10 -13.94 -23.13
N TYR A 232 -9.03 -13.68 -22.42
CA TYR A 232 -7.67 -14.08 -22.80
C TYR A 232 -6.92 -14.85 -21.70
N GLY A 233 -7.42 -14.85 -20.46
CA GLY A 233 -6.80 -15.55 -19.34
C GLY A 233 -7.13 -17.06 -19.33
N ALA A 234 -6.17 -17.87 -18.91
CA ALA A 234 -6.32 -19.33 -18.86
C ALA A 234 -7.20 -19.78 -17.67
N ALA A 235 -7.12 -19.09 -16.52
CA ALA A 235 -7.82 -19.46 -15.29
C ALA A 235 -9.17 -18.74 -15.10
N SER A 236 -9.72 -18.11 -16.15
CA SER A 236 -11.04 -17.46 -16.13
C SER A 236 -11.22 -16.44 -15.00
N TYR A 237 -10.20 -15.59 -14.77
CA TYR A 237 -10.24 -14.53 -13.75
C TYR A 237 -11.52 -13.69 -13.82
N GLY A 238 -12.01 -13.37 -15.05
CA GLY A 238 -13.23 -12.60 -15.25
C GLY A 238 -14.48 -13.24 -14.64
N GLN A 239 -14.59 -14.56 -14.63
CA GLN A 239 -15.71 -15.28 -14.00
C GLN A 239 -15.57 -15.31 -12.48
N SER A 240 -14.38 -15.62 -11.97
CA SER A 240 -14.11 -15.75 -10.54
C SER A 240 -13.80 -14.41 -9.89
N GLY A 241 -13.13 -13.49 -10.62
CA GLY A 241 -12.61 -12.24 -10.10
C GLY A 241 -13.67 -11.27 -9.63
N LEU A 242 -14.77 -11.08 -10.39
CA LEU A 242 -15.90 -10.24 -9.95
C LEU A 242 -16.62 -10.83 -8.75
N GLY A 243 -16.85 -12.12 -8.72
CA GLY A 243 -17.43 -12.83 -7.57
C GLY A 243 -16.57 -12.65 -6.32
N LEU A 244 -15.25 -12.79 -6.46
CA LEU A 244 -14.30 -12.59 -5.36
C LEU A 244 -14.17 -11.12 -4.94
N VAL A 245 -14.24 -10.16 -5.87
CA VAL A 245 -14.28 -8.73 -5.51
C VAL A 245 -15.52 -8.43 -4.67
N LEU A 246 -16.68 -8.97 -5.02
CA LEU A 246 -17.90 -8.83 -4.21
C LEU A 246 -17.72 -9.51 -2.84
N ARG A 247 -17.20 -10.72 -2.80
CA ARG A 247 -16.92 -11.46 -1.56
C ARG A 247 -15.98 -10.68 -0.65
N GLU A 248 -14.84 -10.24 -1.17
CA GLU A 248 -13.80 -9.55 -0.40
C GLU A 248 -14.18 -8.12 0.03
N ASN A 249 -15.05 -7.45 -0.70
CA ASN A 249 -15.41 -6.06 -0.39
C ASN A 249 -16.79 -5.91 0.24
N VAL A 250 -17.76 -6.72 -0.12
CA VAL A 250 -19.13 -6.61 0.36
C VAL A 250 -19.44 -7.69 1.39
N VAL A 251 -19.30 -8.97 1.02
CA VAL A 251 -19.66 -10.08 1.95
C VAL A 251 -18.77 -10.04 3.18
N ARG A 252 -17.45 -9.86 3.02
CA ARG A 252 -16.50 -9.76 4.13
C ARG A 252 -16.75 -8.58 5.07
N PHE A 253 -17.35 -7.50 4.57
CA PHE A 253 -17.72 -6.37 5.42
C PHE A 253 -18.79 -6.74 6.43
N PHE A 254 -19.82 -7.49 6.01
CA PHE A 254 -20.96 -7.88 6.84
C PHE A 254 -20.76 -9.23 7.53
N GLN A 255 -20.15 -10.18 6.84
CA GLN A 255 -19.91 -11.56 7.31
C GLN A 255 -18.40 -11.88 7.20
N PRO A 256 -17.60 -11.40 8.14
CA PRO A 256 -16.16 -11.60 8.09
C PRO A 256 -15.80 -13.07 8.35
N PHE A 257 -14.96 -13.61 7.49
CA PHE A 257 -14.42 -14.97 7.62
C PHE A 257 -13.00 -14.97 8.20
N ASP A 258 -12.37 -13.79 8.36
CA ASP A 258 -11.05 -13.63 8.95
C ASP A 258 -10.88 -12.29 9.69
N ASN A 259 -9.81 -12.17 10.48
CA ASN A 259 -9.42 -10.95 11.18
C ASN A 259 -10.53 -10.32 12.02
N LEU A 260 -11.22 -11.15 12.78
CA LEU A 260 -12.23 -10.73 13.75
C LEU A 260 -11.53 -9.97 14.89
N GLY A 261 -11.56 -8.65 14.83
CA GLY A 261 -11.01 -7.77 15.86
C GLY A 261 -12.10 -7.14 16.72
N PRO A 262 -11.78 -6.76 17.98
CA PRO A 262 -12.74 -6.06 18.84
C PRO A 262 -13.15 -4.70 18.25
N ILE A 263 -14.35 -4.23 18.58
CA ILE A 263 -14.91 -2.97 18.05
C ILE A 263 -14.04 -1.74 18.37
N TYR A 264 -13.32 -1.77 19.47
CA TYR A 264 -12.43 -0.68 19.90
C TYR A 264 -11.04 -0.70 19.20
N THR A 265 -10.79 -1.64 18.29
CA THR A 265 -9.51 -1.77 17.57
C THR A 265 -8.99 -0.41 17.07
N TYR A 266 -9.79 0.32 16.35
CA TYR A 266 -9.33 1.56 15.74
C TYR A 266 -9.27 2.75 16.70
N LEU A 267 -9.97 2.68 17.83
CA LEU A 267 -9.84 3.67 18.90
C LEU A 267 -8.42 3.64 19.52
N LEU A 268 -7.80 2.45 19.57
CA LEU A 268 -6.44 2.28 20.04
C LEU A 268 -5.40 2.53 18.94
N TYR A 269 -5.64 1.97 17.75
CA TYR A 269 -4.63 1.99 16.69
C TYR A 269 -4.53 3.34 15.98
N LEU A 270 -5.61 4.11 15.82
CA LEU A 270 -5.50 5.42 15.16
C LEU A 270 -4.61 6.40 15.92
N PRO A 271 -4.73 6.59 17.26
CA PRO A 271 -3.75 7.36 18.02
C PRO A 271 -2.34 6.79 17.94
N ALA A 272 -2.16 5.47 18.13
CA ALA A 272 -0.87 4.83 18.10
C ALA A 272 -0.15 5.05 16.75
N TYR A 273 -0.87 4.91 15.65
CA TYR A 273 -0.32 5.01 14.30
C TYR A 273 -0.15 6.43 13.79
N THR A 274 -0.63 7.43 14.52
CA THR A 274 -0.40 8.84 14.25
C THR A 274 0.68 9.46 15.15
N LEU A 275 1.36 8.66 15.98
CA LEU A 275 2.48 9.14 16.80
C LEU A 275 3.63 9.65 15.91
N PRO A 276 4.34 10.70 16.37
CA PRO A 276 4.21 11.39 17.66
C PRO A 276 3.10 12.44 17.71
N TRP A 277 2.34 12.66 16.64
CA TRP A 277 1.39 13.75 16.49
C TRP A 277 -0.02 13.47 17.01
N ALA A 278 -0.27 12.27 17.55
CA ALA A 278 -1.57 11.91 18.12
C ALA A 278 -2.13 12.96 19.11
N PRO A 279 -1.35 13.46 20.09
CA PRO A 279 -1.86 14.48 21.01
C PRO A 279 -2.31 15.76 20.30
N VAL A 280 -1.65 16.13 19.20
CA VAL A 280 -1.94 17.37 18.47
C VAL A 280 -3.31 17.30 17.79
N TRP A 281 -3.59 16.25 17.02
CA TRP A 281 -4.87 16.13 16.36
C TRP A 281 -6.03 15.81 17.33
N ILE A 282 -5.75 15.09 18.44
CA ILE A 282 -6.77 14.85 19.49
C ILE A 282 -7.18 16.18 20.15
N ILE A 283 -6.21 17.04 20.50
CA ILE A 283 -6.50 18.37 21.00
C ILE A 283 -7.24 19.20 19.95
N ALA A 284 -6.83 19.12 18.68
CA ALA A 284 -7.51 19.80 17.58
C ALA A 284 -8.97 19.38 17.46
N LEU A 285 -9.24 18.07 17.56
CA LEU A 285 -10.60 17.51 17.57
C LEU A 285 -11.42 18.02 18.76
N TRP A 286 -10.85 17.98 19.95
CA TRP A 286 -11.52 18.48 21.15
C TRP A 286 -11.85 19.97 21.03
N VAL A 287 -10.91 20.81 20.56
CA VAL A 287 -11.14 22.24 20.30
C VAL A 287 -12.22 22.46 19.25
N ALA A 288 -12.21 21.68 18.17
CA ALA A 288 -13.22 21.75 17.12
C ALA A 288 -14.61 21.41 17.65
N LEU A 289 -14.76 20.34 18.44
CA LEU A 289 -16.04 19.94 19.03
C LEU A 289 -16.55 20.96 20.03
N ARG A 290 -15.68 21.50 20.89
CA ARG A 290 -16.06 22.52 21.88
C ARG A 290 -16.53 23.84 21.26
N ASN A 291 -15.92 24.20 20.11
CA ASN A 291 -16.21 25.45 19.42
C ASN A 291 -16.99 25.22 18.12
N TRP A 292 -17.79 24.17 18.04
CA TRP A 292 -18.38 23.65 16.79
C TRP A 292 -19.11 24.73 15.97
N ARG A 293 -19.81 25.64 16.64
CA ARG A 293 -20.58 26.70 15.96
C ARG A 293 -19.72 27.82 15.37
N HIS A 294 -18.47 27.95 15.85
CA HIS A 294 -17.57 29.05 15.51
C HIS A 294 -16.38 28.63 14.63
N ILE A 295 -16.16 27.32 14.42
CA ILE A 295 -15.12 26.87 13.52
C ILE A 295 -15.53 27.02 12.04
N GLU A 296 -14.55 27.21 11.20
CA GLU A 296 -14.76 27.34 9.76
C GLU A 296 -15.38 26.08 9.12
N PRO A 297 -16.15 26.21 8.01
CA PRO A 297 -16.83 25.09 7.35
C PRO A 297 -15.88 23.96 6.94
N ASN A 298 -14.68 24.28 6.47
CA ASN A 298 -13.69 23.29 6.07
C ASN A 298 -13.20 22.42 7.24
N ALA A 299 -13.05 23.00 8.44
CA ALA A 299 -12.72 22.24 9.64
C ALA A 299 -13.88 21.33 10.08
N ARG A 300 -15.14 21.80 9.97
CA ARG A 300 -16.33 20.97 10.22
C ARG A 300 -16.41 19.79 9.25
N TRP A 301 -16.17 20.04 7.96
CA TRP A 301 -16.11 18.99 6.96
C TRP A 301 -15.06 17.93 7.32
N LEU A 302 -13.84 18.37 7.70
CA LEU A 302 -12.74 17.46 8.03
C LEU A 302 -13.08 16.58 9.24
N VAL A 303 -13.71 17.14 10.27
CA VAL A 303 -14.16 16.37 11.46
C VAL A 303 -15.22 15.34 11.08
N TRP A 304 -16.25 15.74 10.30
CA TRP A 304 -17.28 14.81 9.83
C TRP A 304 -16.73 13.74 8.92
N GLY A 305 -15.84 14.10 7.99
CA GLY A 305 -15.19 13.15 7.09
C GLY A 305 -14.36 12.11 7.85
N LEU A 306 -13.57 12.53 8.83
CA LEU A 306 -12.85 11.64 9.73
C LEU A 306 -13.79 10.72 10.51
N ALA A 307 -14.89 11.26 11.05
CA ALA A 307 -15.87 10.48 11.79
C ALA A 307 -16.51 9.40 10.90
N LEU A 308 -16.92 9.74 9.68
CA LEU A 308 -17.52 8.78 8.74
C LEU A 308 -16.54 7.68 8.34
N LEU A 309 -15.28 8.01 8.04
CA LEU A 309 -14.26 7.01 7.76
C LEU A 309 -14.00 6.11 8.98
N PHE A 310 -13.93 6.69 10.18
CA PHE A 310 -13.73 5.93 11.41
C PHE A 310 -14.90 4.98 11.69
N VAL A 311 -16.13 5.46 11.56
CA VAL A 311 -17.34 4.65 11.72
C VAL A 311 -17.38 3.52 10.67
N PHE A 312 -17.07 3.82 9.42
CA PHE A 312 -17.04 2.83 8.34
C PHE A 312 -16.09 1.66 8.66
N PHE A 313 -14.84 1.95 9.03
CA PHE A 313 -13.90 0.89 9.37
C PHE A 313 -14.28 0.15 10.65
N THR A 314 -14.83 0.86 11.64
CA THR A 314 -15.29 0.26 12.90
C THR A 314 -16.51 -0.64 12.70
N ALA A 315 -17.42 -0.28 11.79
CA ALA A 315 -18.60 -1.07 11.43
C ALA A 315 -18.26 -2.33 10.61
N SER A 316 -17.09 -2.36 9.94
CA SER A 316 -16.63 -3.57 9.25
C SER A 316 -16.39 -4.70 10.24
N GLY A 317 -16.82 -5.90 9.90
CA GLY A 317 -16.56 -7.09 10.72
C GLY A 317 -15.08 -7.49 10.71
N SER A 318 -14.39 -7.40 9.57
CA SER A 318 -12.96 -7.69 9.45
C SER A 318 -12.11 -6.46 9.79
N ARG A 319 -11.30 -6.55 10.86
CA ARG A 319 -10.55 -5.42 11.43
C ARG A 319 -9.07 -5.75 11.56
N ARG A 320 -8.27 -5.31 10.58
CA ARG A 320 -6.80 -5.30 10.71
C ARG A 320 -6.34 -3.93 11.22
N SER A 321 -5.33 -3.91 12.06
CA SER A 321 -4.79 -2.68 12.65
C SER A 321 -4.46 -1.60 11.61
N TYR A 322 -3.95 -1.99 10.45
CA TYR A 322 -3.52 -1.07 9.40
C TYR A 322 -4.64 -0.52 8.50
N TYR A 323 -5.89 -0.95 8.68
CA TYR A 323 -7.00 -0.37 7.92
C TYR A 323 -7.29 1.09 8.27
N VAL A 324 -6.73 1.61 9.38
CA VAL A 324 -6.79 3.04 9.73
C VAL A 324 -5.85 3.92 8.89
N LEU A 325 -4.96 3.35 8.08
CA LEU A 325 -4.01 4.12 7.27
C LEU A 325 -4.66 5.25 6.44
N PRO A 326 -5.83 5.08 5.82
CA PRO A 326 -6.52 6.17 5.11
C PRO A 326 -6.95 7.36 5.98
N LEU A 327 -7.11 7.18 7.30
CA LEU A 327 -7.47 8.26 8.22
C LEU A 327 -6.26 9.11 8.62
N VAL A 328 -5.06 8.52 8.59
CA VAL A 328 -3.83 9.17 9.06
C VAL A 328 -3.60 10.54 8.42
N PRO A 329 -3.64 10.71 7.09
CA PRO A 329 -3.42 12.02 6.46
C PRO A 329 -4.42 13.09 6.92
N PHE A 330 -5.69 12.72 7.11
CA PHE A 330 -6.73 13.64 7.53
C PHE A 330 -6.65 14.00 9.02
N ALA A 331 -6.23 13.07 9.87
CA ALA A 331 -5.92 13.34 11.26
C ALA A 331 -4.75 14.34 11.38
N GLN A 332 -3.67 14.13 10.58
CA GLN A 332 -2.56 15.07 10.53
C GLN A 332 -2.99 16.45 10.00
N LEU A 333 -3.88 16.49 9.01
CA LEU A 333 -4.42 17.73 8.47
C LEU A 333 -5.25 18.50 9.53
N LEU A 334 -6.04 17.80 10.34
CA LEU A 334 -6.80 18.39 11.44
C LEU A 334 -5.86 18.98 12.52
N GLY A 335 -4.82 18.25 12.89
CA GLY A 335 -3.79 18.73 13.81
C GLY A 335 -3.07 19.97 13.26
N ALA A 336 -2.69 19.93 11.98
CA ALA A 336 -2.02 21.04 11.31
C ALA A 336 -2.89 22.30 11.22
N TRP A 337 -4.18 22.14 10.94
CA TRP A 337 -5.16 23.24 10.98
C TRP A 337 -5.14 23.95 12.32
N TRP A 338 -5.26 23.20 13.42
CA TRP A 338 -5.26 23.78 14.77
C TRP A 338 -3.93 24.48 15.10
N VAL A 339 -2.79 23.89 14.77
CA VAL A 339 -1.48 24.50 14.98
C VAL A 339 -1.36 25.80 14.19
N ALA A 340 -1.72 25.80 12.92
CA ALA A 340 -1.65 26.99 12.05
C ALA A 340 -2.58 28.10 12.58
N LEU A 341 -3.79 27.75 13.01
CA LEU A 341 -4.73 28.70 13.63
C LEU A 341 -4.12 29.36 14.89
N ARG A 342 -3.47 28.59 15.78
CA ARG A 342 -2.79 29.10 16.97
C ARG A 342 -1.61 30.01 16.65
N LEU A 343 -0.84 29.67 15.60
CA LEU A 343 0.25 30.52 15.14
C LEU A 343 -0.27 31.85 14.59
N GLN A 344 -1.34 31.83 13.81
CA GLN A 344 -1.97 33.01 13.25
C GLN A 344 -2.52 33.92 14.35
N GLN A 345 -3.25 33.37 15.32
CA GLN A 345 -3.80 34.13 16.47
C GLN A 345 -2.72 34.81 17.29
N ARG A 346 -1.57 34.18 17.44
CA ARG A 346 -0.41 34.71 18.18
C ARG A 346 0.51 35.59 17.34
N LYS A 347 0.21 35.80 16.05
CA LYS A 347 1.07 36.49 15.08
C LYS A 347 2.50 35.91 15.04
N LYS A 348 2.63 34.57 15.24
CA LYS A 348 3.90 33.86 15.28
C LYS A 348 4.08 33.01 14.02
N VAL A 349 5.31 32.88 13.58
CA VAL A 349 5.72 31.85 12.60
C VAL A 349 5.95 30.50 13.29
N VAL A 350 6.10 29.44 12.54
CA VAL A 350 6.46 28.11 13.09
C VAL A 350 7.71 28.24 13.97
N GLY A 351 7.50 28.12 15.28
CA GLY A 351 8.52 28.37 16.28
C GLY A 351 9.62 27.32 16.30
N ARG A 352 10.73 27.65 17.00
CA ARG A 352 11.89 26.74 17.13
C ARG A 352 11.48 25.35 17.67
N GLY A 353 10.53 25.30 18.63
CA GLY A 353 10.07 24.03 19.22
C GLY A 353 9.44 23.08 18.19
N TRP A 354 8.61 23.58 17.26
CA TRP A 354 8.04 22.75 16.19
C TRP A 354 9.10 22.24 15.21
N LYS A 355 10.05 23.11 14.84
CA LYS A 355 11.18 22.71 13.97
C LYS A 355 12.03 21.62 14.61
N VAL A 356 12.30 21.76 15.91
CA VAL A 356 13.01 20.74 16.70
C VAL A 356 12.21 19.44 16.77
N ALA A 357 10.91 19.50 17.05
CA ALA A 357 10.07 18.31 17.11
C ALA A 357 10.03 17.56 15.76
N PHE A 358 9.87 18.25 14.64
CA PHE A 358 9.95 17.65 13.31
C PHE A 358 11.36 17.08 13.04
N GLY A 359 12.41 17.84 13.36
CA GLY A 359 13.80 17.41 13.19
C GLY A 359 14.12 16.15 13.99
N LEU A 360 13.72 16.08 15.26
CA LEU A 360 13.91 14.90 16.11
C LEU A 360 13.12 13.70 15.59
N SER A 361 11.85 13.89 15.20
CA SER A 361 11.04 12.80 14.66
C SER A 361 11.63 12.24 13.36
N CYS A 362 12.00 13.12 12.42
CA CYS A 362 12.67 12.72 11.18
C CYS A 362 14.03 12.08 11.44
N GLY A 363 14.85 12.66 12.34
CA GLY A 363 16.17 12.15 12.70
C GLY A 363 16.09 10.73 13.32
N LEU A 364 15.12 10.51 14.22
CA LEU A 364 14.89 9.18 14.78
C LEU A 364 14.48 8.16 13.72
N LEU A 365 13.59 8.56 12.80
CA LEU A 365 13.19 7.69 11.70
C LEU A 365 14.36 7.37 10.75
N LEU A 366 15.19 8.35 10.41
CA LEU A 366 16.39 8.14 9.59
C LEU A 366 17.37 7.19 10.27
N LEU A 367 17.52 7.29 11.61
CA LEU A 367 18.34 6.36 12.39
C LEU A 367 17.77 4.92 12.32
N VAL A 368 16.47 4.77 12.50
CA VAL A 368 15.82 3.46 12.40
C VAL A 368 15.96 2.86 11.01
N LEU A 369 15.73 3.66 9.96
CA LEU A 369 15.74 3.19 8.57
C LEU A 369 17.15 2.95 8.03
N GLY A 370 18.11 3.80 8.39
CA GLY A 370 19.46 3.78 7.85
C GLY A 370 20.47 2.98 8.68
N VAL A 371 20.19 2.75 9.96
CA VAL A 371 21.10 2.06 10.88
C VAL A 371 20.47 0.81 11.48
N PHE A 372 19.34 0.98 12.17
CA PHE A 372 18.75 -0.13 12.92
C PHE A 372 18.27 -1.28 12.03
N TYR A 373 17.54 -1.02 10.94
CA TYR A 373 17.09 -2.07 10.03
C TYR A 373 18.25 -2.78 9.33
N PRO A 374 19.24 -2.10 8.72
CA PRO A 374 20.42 -2.78 8.16
C PRO A 374 21.15 -3.64 9.17
N TRP A 375 21.32 -3.12 10.39
CA TRP A 375 21.99 -3.86 11.47
C TRP A 375 21.19 -5.09 11.91
N SER A 376 19.87 -4.96 12.14
CA SER A 376 19.03 -6.08 12.60
C SER A 376 18.87 -7.19 11.57
N ASN A 377 18.98 -6.89 10.27
CA ASN A 377 18.87 -7.87 9.17
C ASN A 377 20.22 -8.50 8.78
N GLY A 378 21.34 -8.03 9.33
CA GLY A 378 22.67 -8.53 9.02
C GLY A 378 23.06 -9.86 9.71
N GLY A 379 22.16 -10.49 10.47
CA GLY A 379 22.45 -11.60 11.38
C GLY A 379 21.84 -12.97 10.99
N GLY A 380 21.60 -13.22 9.72
CA GLY A 380 21.00 -14.48 9.27
C GLY A 380 19.47 -14.41 9.15
N GLY A 381 18.95 -14.60 7.98
CA GLY A 381 17.54 -14.60 7.64
C GLY A 381 17.34 -15.32 6.31
N VAL A 382 16.10 -15.36 5.85
CA VAL A 382 15.77 -16.03 4.58
C VAL A 382 16.49 -15.37 3.39
N MET A 383 16.70 -14.05 3.44
CA MET A 383 17.45 -13.32 2.42
C MET A 383 18.90 -13.77 2.34
N GLN A 384 19.60 -13.84 3.48
CA GLN A 384 21.00 -14.29 3.52
C GLN A 384 21.11 -15.77 3.14
N PHE A 385 20.23 -16.61 3.65
CA PHE A 385 20.16 -18.03 3.27
C PHE A 385 20.04 -18.19 1.75
N GLY A 386 19.12 -17.47 1.10
CA GLY A 386 18.96 -17.52 -0.36
C GLY A 386 20.23 -17.08 -1.11
N GLN A 387 20.90 -16.01 -0.64
CA GLN A 387 22.17 -15.54 -1.21
C GLN A 387 23.29 -16.56 -1.05
N ASP A 388 23.41 -17.19 0.12
CA ASP A 388 24.43 -18.23 0.38
C ASP A 388 24.21 -19.47 -0.49
N VAL A 389 22.95 -19.91 -0.66
CA VAL A 389 22.60 -21.02 -1.55
C VAL A 389 22.95 -20.65 -3.00
N LYS A 390 22.55 -19.46 -3.45
CA LYS A 390 22.88 -18.99 -4.82
C LYS A 390 24.39 -18.96 -5.06
N ALA A 391 25.16 -18.45 -4.11
CA ALA A 391 26.63 -18.41 -4.21
C ALA A 391 27.26 -19.82 -4.31
N ARG A 392 26.81 -20.76 -3.45
CA ARG A 392 27.32 -22.16 -3.46
C ARG A 392 26.92 -22.91 -4.72
N ALA A 393 25.69 -22.78 -5.17
CA ALA A 393 25.21 -23.42 -6.38
C ALA A 393 25.90 -22.85 -7.63
N SER A 394 26.08 -21.52 -7.71
CA SER A 394 26.80 -20.87 -8.82
C SER A 394 28.26 -21.24 -8.91
N ALA A 395 28.88 -21.69 -7.81
CA ALA A 395 30.26 -22.23 -7.84
C ALA A 395 30.34 -23.59 -8.50
N GLN A 396 29.24 -24.33 -8.62
CA GLN A 396 29.20 -25.66 -9.24
C GLN A 396 28.72 -25.62 -10.70
N ALA A 397 27.77 -24.69 -11.00
CA ALA A 397 27.22 -24.53 -12.33
C ALA A 397 26.54 -23.16 -12.47
N PRO A 398 26.31 -22.65 -13.71
CA PRO A 398 25.53 -21.43 -13.93
C PRO A 398 24.19 -21.49 -13.18
N TRP A 399 23.82 -20.36 -12.54
CA TRP A 399 22.61 -20.32 -11.72
C TRP A 399 21.36 -20.68 -12.52
N ASP A 400 21.30 -20.29 -13.78
CA ASP A 400 20.14 -20.50 -14.65
C ASP A 400 19.95 -21.98 -15.10
N ASP A 401 20.94 -22.82 -14.85
CA ASP A 401 20.85 -24.27 -15.11
C ASP A 401 20.14 -25.02 -13.96
N TRP A 402 19.96 -24.39 -12.82
CA TRP A 402 19.38 -25.03 -11.64
C TRP A 402 17.84 -25.00 -11.68
N ARG A 403 17.22 -26.17 -11.50
CA ARG A 403 15.78 -26.30 -11.22
C ARG A 403 15.52 -26.23 -9.72
N MET A 404 14.40 -25.64 -9.34
CA MET A 404 14.08 -25.40 -7.93
C MET A 404 12.74 -25.99 -7.57
N VAL A 405 12.74 -26.82 -6.54
CA VAL A 405 11.55 -27.43 -5.94
C VAL A 405 11.35 -26.81 -4.56
N MET A 406 10.14 -26.32 -4.31
CA MET A 406 9.73 -25.63 -3.08
C MET A 406 8.74 -26.49 -2.32
N ILE A 407 9.14 -27.07 -1.19
CA ILE A 407 8.30 -27.94 -0.35
C ILE A 407 8.04 -27.20 0.95
N GLU A 408 6.83 -26.70 1.14
CA GLU A 408 6.40 -26.02 2.38
C GLU A 408 7.36 -24.90 2.87
N VAL A 409 8.03 -24.21 1.96
CA VAL A 409 9.04 -23.19 2.30
C VAL A 409 8.44 -21.87 2.79
N ASP A 410 9.26 -21.06 3.48
CA ASP A 410 8.93 -19.67 3.81
C ASP A 410 8.60 -18.90 2.52
N ASN A 411 7.49 -18.20 2.54
CA ASN A 411 6.99 -17.42 1.40
C ASN A 411 7.94 -16.31 0.92
N LYS A 412 8.98 -15.97 1.69
CA LYS A 412 10.01 -15.00 1.29
C LYS A 412 11.05 -15.60 0.36
N LEU A 413 11.32 -16.91 0.49
CA LEU A 413 12.43 -17.57 -0.19
C LEU A 413 12.41 -17.44 -1.70
N PRO A 414 11.27 -17.60 -2.41
CA PRO A 414 11.25 -17.52 -3.87
C PRO A 414 11.87 -16.24 -4.43
N LEU A 415 11.66 -15.08 -3.78
CA LEU A 415 12.28 -13.84 -4.25
C LEU A 415 13.82 -13.87 -4.18
N TYR A 416 14.40 -14.55 -3.20
CA TYR A 416 15.84 -14.53 -2.96
C TYR A 416 16.61 -15.58 -3.76
N VAL A 417 15.89 -16.60 -4.23
CA VAL A 417 16.45 -17.67 -5.06
C VAL A 417 15.84 -17.69 -6.48
N GLN A 418 15.25 -16.59 -6.92
CA GLN A 418 14.66 -16.49 -8.25
C GLN A 418 15.69 -16.79 -9.35
N ASN A 419 15.19 -17.40 -10.40
CA ASN A 419 15.91 -17.77 -11.61
C ASN A 419 15.05 -17.35 -12.80
N ASP A 420 15.65 -16.65 -13.76
CA ASP A 420 14.92 -16.07 -14.89
C ASP A 420 14.48 -17.12 -15.91
N ASN A 421 15.18 -18.25 -15.96
CA ASN A 421 14.98 -19.27 -17.00
C ASN A 421 14.12 -20.45 -16.56
N GLN A 422 13.94 -20.66 -15.25
CA GLN A 422 13.26 -21.85 -14.75
C GLN A 422 12.20 -21.48 -13.69
N PRO A 423 10.91 -21.76 -13.95
CA PRO A 423 9.87 -21.55 -12.95
C PRO A 423 10.06 -22.51 -11.77
N PHE A 424 9.62 -22.07 -10.59
CA PHE A 424 9.59 -22.91 -9.41
C PHE A 424 8.55 -24.02 -9.52
N TYR A 425 8.90 -25.21 -9.07
CA TYR A 425 7.93 -26.26 -8.84
C TYR A 425 7.52 -26.27 -7.35
N PHE A 426 6.24 -25.97 -7.08
CA PHE A 426 5.72 -25.96 -5.72
C PHE A 426 5.03 -27.29 -5.40
N VAL A 427 5.44 -27.91 -4.29
CA VAL A 427 4.78 -29.07 -3.71
C VAL A 427 3.84 -28.58 -2.59
N SER A 428 2.57 -28.88 -2.72
CA SER A 428 1.52 -28.49 -1.76
C SER A 428 1.50 -29.43 -0.55
N GLU A 429 1.08 -28.92 0.61
CA GLU A 429 0.89 -29.71 1.84
C GLU A 429 -0.12 -30.86 1.67
N ASP A 430 -1.08 -30.70 0.77
CA ASP A 430 -2.12 -31.70 0.49
C ASP A 430 -1.65 -32.84 -0.42
N GLN A 431 -0.44 -32.74 -0.99
CA GLN A 431 0.12 -33.77 -1.84
C GLN A 431 0.85 -34.80 -0.99
N ASP A 432 0.56 -36.07 -1.26
CA ASP A 432 1.26 -37.19 -0.61
C ASP A 432 2.61 -37.42 -1.29
N TYR A 433 3.66 -36.82 -0.75
CA TYR A 433 5.03 -36.93 -1.25
C TYR A 433 5.92 -37.72 -0.26
N PRO A 434 6.98 -38.39 -0.73
CA PRO A 434 7.93 -39.10 0.13
C PRO A 434 8.62 -38.15 1.12
N ARG A 435 8.32 -38.31 2.41
CA ARG A 435 8.80 -37.41 3.49
C ARG A 435 10.05 -37.90 4.20
N GLN A 436 10.44 -39.17 4.02
CA GLN A 436 11.57 -39.77 4.74
C GLN A 436 12.77 -39.95 3.79
N GLY A 437 13.84 -39.22 4.05
CA GLY A 437 15.27 -39.46 3.72
C GLY A 437 15.67 -40.06 2.36
N ASP A 438 14.74 -40.46 1.52
CA ASP A 438 15.01 -41.04 0.22
C ASP A 438 14.86 -40.00 -0.89
N SER A 439 15.99 -39.36 -1.22
CA SER A 439 16.07 -38.41 -2.31
C SER A 439 15.72 -39.04 -3.67
N ALA A 440 15.98 -40.33 -3.87
CA ALA A 440 15.66 -41.01 -5.10
C ALA A 440 14.14 -41.25 -5.25
N ALA A 441 13.46 -41.62 -4.16
CA ALA A 441 12.01 -41.76 -4.14
C ALA A 441 11.31 -40.39 -4.36
N LEU A 442 11.84 -39.32 -3.76
CA LEU A 442 11.29 -37.96 -3.95
C LEU A 442 11.48 -37.49 -5.40
N MET A 443 12.64 -37.73 -6.01
CA MET A 443 12.92 -37.39 -7.42
C MET A 443 12.01 -38.17 -8.37
N ALA A 444 11.82 -39.46 -8.13
CA ALA A 444 10.92 -40.29 -8.93
C ALA A 444 9.46 -39.86 -8.80
N TRP A 445 9.03 -39.43 -7.59
CA TRP A 445 7.71 -38.87 -7.35
C TRP A 445 7.54 -37.52 -8.07
N LEU A 446 8.56 -36.63 -8.01
CA LEU A 446 8.54 -35.33 -8.70
C LEU A 446 8.42 -35.53 -10.22
N ASP A 447 9.24 -36.41 -10.83
CA ASP A 447 9.17 -36.70 -12.25
C ASP A 447 7.80 -37.20 -12.67
N LYS A 448 7.21 -38.12 -11.89
CA LYS A 448 5.86 -38.66 -12.14
C LYS A 448 4.75 -37.61 -12.00
N THR A 449 4.84 -36.76 -10.99
CA THR A 449 3.75 -35.82 -10.64
C THR A 449 3.79 -34.55 -11.47
N SER A 450 4.99 -34.07 -11.81
CA SER A 450 5.15 -32.83 -12.59
C SER A 450 5.07 -33.07 -14.10
N GLY A 451 5.31 -34.28 -14.57
CA GLY A 451 5.50 -34.57 -15.99
C GLY A 451 6.83 -34.02 -16.55
N HIS A 452 7.72 -33.57 -15.69
CA HIS A 452 9.05 -33.05 -16.04
C HIS A 452 10.12 -33.92 -15.40
N HIS A 453 11.23 -34.14 -16.11
CA HIS A 453 12.39 -34.85 -15.56
C HIS A 453 13.27 -33.87 -14.77
N PHE A 454 13.56 -34.20 -13.49
CA PHE A 454 14.45 -33.46 -12.62
C PHE A 454 15.83 -34.17 -12.54
N ASP A 455 16.86 -33.51 -13.06
CA ASP A 455 18.23 -34.02 -12.90
C ASP A 455 18.66 -33.83 -11.43
N PRO A 456 19.00 -34.92 -10.69
CA PRO A 456 19.45 -34.80 -9.29
C PRO A 456 20.68 -33.91 -9.11
N LYS A 457 21.55 -33.80 -10.16
CA LYS A 457 22.74 -32.96 -10.11
C LYS A 457 22.49 -31.48 -10.40
N ARG A 458 21.26 -31.12 -10.82
CA ARG A 458 20.87 -29.78 -11.22
C ARG A 458 19.54 -29.34 -10.58
N THR A 459 19.12 -30.03 -9.53
CA THR A 459 17.88 -29.71 -8.82
C THR A 459 18.19 -29.31 -7.39
N LEU A 460 17.74 -28.12 -6.98
CA LEU A 460 17.75 -27.65 -5.60
C LEU A 460 16.37 -27.88 -5.00
N ILE A 461 16.32 -28.64 -3.91
CA ILE A 461 15.11 -28.88 -3.16
C ILE A 461 15.16 -28.06 -1.87
N PHE A 462 14.22 -27.15 -1.72
CA PHE A 462 14.06 -26.36 -0.53
C PHE A 462 12.88 -26.94 0.28
N ALA A 463 13.14 -27.32 1.52
CA ALA A 463 12.12 -27.79 2.43
C ALA A 463 12.24 -27.08 3.78
N GLN A 464 11.11 -26.72 4.39
CA GLN A 464 11.13 -26.16 5.73
C GLN A 464 11.19 -27.30 6.75
N HIS A 465 12.25 -27.33 7.58
CA HIS A 465 12.35 -28.27 8.67
C HIS A 465 11.39 -27.86 9.80
N ARG A 466 10.44 -28.73 10.11
CA ARG A 466 9.61 -28.59 11.32
C ARG A 466 10.32 -29.33 12.46
N SER A 467 10.38 -28.71 13.66
CA SER A 467 10.99 -29.31 14.85
C SER A 467 10.34 -30.68 15.14
N GLY A 468 11.12 -31.76 14.99
CA GLY A 468 10.66 -33.15 15.18
C GLY A 468 10.62 -34.01 13.92
N ASP A 469 10.70 -33.42 12.73
CA ASP A 469 10.78 -34.19 11.49
C ASP A 469 12.24 -34.58 11.17
N PRO A 470 12.54 -35.79 10.69
CA PRO A 470 13.86 -36.12 10.19
C PRO A 470 14.18 -35.22 8.98
N LEU A 471 15.44 -34.76 8.88
CA LEU A 471 15.90 -34.01 7.73
C LEU A 471 15.70 -34.88 6.48
N PRO A 472 15.00 -34.38 5.44
CA PRO A 472 14.68 -35.19 4.26
C PRO A 472 15.87 -35.49 3.38
N LEU A 473 17.07 -35.04 3.72
CA LEU A 473 18.27 -35.17 2.86
C LEU A 473 19.50 -35.50 3.71
N GLY A 474 20.04 -36.67 3.48
CA GLY A 474 21.40 -37.01 3.85
C GLY A 474 22.39 -36.44 2.83
#